data_a04016578c6984f4e1ea2a7277f37626
#
_entry.id   a04016578c6984f4e1ea2a7277f37626
#
_cell.length_a   1.000
_cell.length_b   1.000
_cell.length_c   1.000
_cell.angle_alpha   90.00
_cell.angle_beta   90.00
_cell.angle_gamma   90.00
#
_symmetry.space_group_name_H-M   'P 1'
#
loop_
_entity.id
_entity.type
_entity.pdbx_description
1 polymer ?
#
loop_
_entity_poly.entity_id
_entity_poly.type
_entity_poly.pdbx_seq_one_letter_code
_entity_poly.pdbx_strand_id
1 'polypeptide(L)'
;MDDLLKRRMSAAQQASELEVGNEAYETMFQAKADAAAPRFCELPIKSLCPFRTADIGFHPYPPEKLRAFSQQLAEQGIYERIIVRPIPNSEQYEILAGHNRTEAWRLTGHSTIPAEVVEADDARAISIAVATNLLRRQDL
;
A
#
# COMPACT_ATOMS: atom_id res chain seq x y z
N MET A 1 -39.89 16.06 25.44
CA MET A 1 -38.85 15.40 24.64
C MET A 1 -37.73 14.93 25.55
N ASP A 2 -37.32 13.71 25.35
CA ASP A 2 -36.27 13.07 26.13
C ASP A 2 -34.97 13.88 26.05
N ASP A 3 -34.29 14.02 27.17
CA ASP A 3 -33.00 14.71 27.22
C ASP A 3 -31.97 14.12 26.28
N LEU A 4 -32.00 12.80 26.13
CA LEU A 4 -31.08 12.09 25.24
C LEU A 4 -31.40 12.41 23.77
N LEU A 5 -32.67 12.43 23.44
CA LEU A 5 -33.15 12.81 22.11
C LEU A 5 -32.85 14.28 21.83
N LYS A 6 -33.04 15.11 22.84
CA LYS A 6 -32.70 16.54 22.79
C LYS A 6 -31.21 16.75 22.60
N ARG A 7 -30.39 15.95 23.26
CA ARG A 7 -28.93 15.99 23.07
C ARG A 7 -28.53 15.49 21.70
N ARG A 8 -29.21 14.47 21.19
CA ARG A 8 -28.96 13.96 19.84
C ARG A 8 -29.41 14.97 18.79
N MET A 9 -30.55 15.60 19.01
CA MET A 9 -31.04 16.66 18.13
C MET A 9 -30.17 17.91 18.27
N SER A 10 -29.73 18.23 19.48
CA SER A 10 -28.82 19.33 19.72
C SER A 10 -27.43 19.04 19.10
N ALA A 11 -26.98 17.81 19.18
CA ALA A 11 -25.76 17.41 18.50
C ALA A 11 -25.92 17.41 16.98
N ALA A 12 -27.06 16.93 16.51
CA ALA A 12 -27.41 16.99 15.09
C ALA A 12 -27.67 18.42 14.64
N GLN A 13 -28.26 19.25 15.51
CA GLN A 13 -28.47 20.66 15.27
C GLN A 13 -27.17 21.44 15.40
N GLN A 14 -26.33 21.10 16.34
CA GLN A 14 -24.98 21.67 16.44
C GLN A 14 -24.15 21.25 15.24
N ALA A 15 -24.32 20.03 14.80
CA ALA A 15 -23.73 19.57 13.56
C ALA A 15 -24.32 20.30 12.37
N SER A 16 -25.60 20.64 12.45
CA SER A 16 -26.35 21.40 11.44
C SER A 16 -26.12 22.90 11.55
N GLU A 17 -26.03 23.42 12.78
CA GLU A 17 -25.69 24.81 13.07
C GLU A 17 -24.21 25.07 12.88
N LEU A 18 -23.40 24.05 13.12
CA LEU A 18 -21.99 23.99 12.75
C LEU A 18 -21.85 23.30 11.39
N GLU A 19 -22.88 23.37 10.58
CA GLU A 19 -22.99 22.61 9.33
C GLU A 19 -21.75 22.77 8.46
N VAL A 20 -21.27 23.99 8.35
CA VAL A 20 -20.04 24.25 7.62
C VAL A 20 -18.84 23.61 8.32
N GLY A 21 -18.80 23.66 9.65
CA GLY A 21 -17.72 23.08 10.44
C GLY A 21 -17.76 21.56 10.45
N ASN A 22 -18.96 21.00 10.60
CA ASN A 22 -19.13 19.55 10.67
C ASN A 22 -18.94 18.89 9.31
N GLU A 23 -19.49 19.46 8.27
CA GLU A 23 -19.31 18.99 6.90
C GLU A 23 -17.86 19.11 6.48
N ALA A 24 -17.21 20.23 6.83
CA ALA A 24 -15.79 20.41 6.58
C ALA A 24 -14.96 19.39 7.35
N TYR A 25 -15.32 19.12 8.60
CA TYR A 25 -14.64 18.12 9.43
C TYR A 25 -14.83 16.72 8.85
N GLU A 26 -16.06 16.34 8.51
CA GLU A 26 -16.35 15.04 7.90
C GLU A 26 -15.68 14.89 6.55
N THR A 27 -15.67 15.94 5.74
CA THR A 27 -15.00 15.93 4.44
C THR A 27 -13.51 15.78 4.62
N MET A 28 -12.91 16.50 5.56
CA MET A 28 -11.49 16.37 5.88
C MET A 28 -11.16 14.99 6.42
N PHE A 29 -11.99 14.48 7.30
CA PHE A 29 -11.82 13.15 7.90
C PHE A 29 -11.93 12.07 6.84
N GLN A 30 -12.92 12.18 5.95
CA GLN A 30 -13.11 11.24 4.85
C GLN A 30 -11.99 11.32 3.84
N ALA A 31 -11.55 12.52 3.49
CA ALA A 31 -10.42 12.73 2.60
C ALA A 31 -9.13 12.14 3.18
N LYS A 32 -8.93 12.30 4.49
CA LYS A 32 -7.78 11.73 5.19
C LYS A 32 -7.88 10.21 5.25
N ALA A 33 -9.07 9.67 5.50
CA ALA A 33 -9.33 8.25 5.48
C ALA A 33 -9.13 7.67 4.08
N ASP A 34 -9.62 8.36 3.05
CA ASP A 34 -9.46 7.97 1.66
C ASP A 34 -7.98 8.04 1.23
N ALA A 35 -7.26 9.06 1.69
CA ALA A 35 -5.83 9.20 1.43
C ALA A 35 -5.02 8.10 2.12
N ALA A 36 -5.49 7.63 3.30
CA ALA A 36 -4.86 6.55 4.04
C ALA A 36 -5.27 5.18 3.55
N ALA A 37 -6.36 5.07 2.78
CA ALA A 37 -6.86 3.80 2.27
C ALA A 37 -5.91 3.26 1.19
N PRO A 38 -5.69 1.94 1.16
CA PRO A 38 -4.89 1.33 0.08
C PRO A 38 -5.53 1.56 -1.28
N ARG A 39 -4.71 1.80 -2.28
CA ARG A 39 -5.16 1.94 -3.66
C ARG A 39 -4.57 0.81 -4.49
N PHE A 40 -5.41 0.18 -5.28
CA PHE A 40 -5.00 -0.90 -6.17
C PHE A 40 -4.88 -0.35 -7.59
N CYS A 41 -3.70 -0.50 -8.18
CA CYS A 41 -3.45 0.03 -9.53
C CYS A 41 -2.30 -0.72 -10.20
N GLU A 42 -2.15 -0.46 -11.50
CA GLU A 42 -1.00 -0.90 -12.27
C GLU A 42 0.05 0.21 -12.24
N LEU A 43 1.27 -0.13 -11.91
CA LEU A 43 2.37 0.83 -11.89
C LEU A 43 3.44 0.44 -12.91
N PRO A 44 4.08 1.43 -13.54
CA PRO A 44 5.26 1.13 -14.37
C PRO A 44 6.37 0.55 -13.50
N ILE A 45 6.95 -0.56 -13.94
CA ILE A 45 8.02 -1.22 -13.18
C ILE A 45 9.21 -0.28 -13.01
N LYS A 46 9.48 0.55 -14.02
CA LYS A 46 10.57 1.53 -13.96
C LYS A 46 10.38 2.63 -12.91
N SER A 47 9.15 2.80 -12.37
CA SER A 47 8.89 3.76 -11.30
C SER A 47 9.14 3.18 -9.91
N LEU A 48 9.53 1.93 -9.81
CA LEU A 48 9.71 1.22 -8.54
C LEU A 48 11.16 1.23 -8.11
N CYS A 49 11.38 1.48 -6.81
CA CYS A 49 12.69 1.43 -6.16
C CYS A 49 12.70 0.34 -5.11
N PRO A 50 13.86 -0.30 -4.87
CA PRO A 50 13.97 -1.23 -3.75
C PRO A 50 13.76 -0.52 -2.42
N PHE A 51 13.42 -1.29 -1.38
CA PHE A 51 13.29 -0.77 -0.03
C PHE A 51 14.66 -0.32 0.49
N ARG A 52 14.76 0.94 0.90
CA ARG A 52 16.03 1.56 1.34
C ARG A 52 15.93 2.23 2.71
N THR A 53 14.75 2.23 3.32
CA THR A 53 14.51 2.92 4.58
C THR A 53 15.21 2.25 5.74
N ALA A 54 15.36 0.92 5.68
CA ALA A 54 16.08 0.15 6.70
C ALA A 54 16.60 -1.15 6.10
N ASP A 55 17.59 -1.75 6.74
CA ASP A 55 18.04 -3.09 6.38
C ASP A 55 17.09 -4.10 7.02
N ILE A 56 16.30 -4.77 6.21
CA ILE A 56 15.30 -5.75 6.65
C ILE A 56 15.76 -7.20 6.40
N GLY A 57 17.01 -7.39 5.97
CA GLY A 57 17.50 -8.72 5.67
C GLY A 57 16.86 -9.35 4.44
N PHE A 58 16.54 -8.53 3.44
CA PHE A 58 15.97 -9.02 2.19
C PHE A 58 16.96 -9.89 1.45
N HIS A 59 16.48 -11.04 0.98
CA HIS A 59 17.29 -11.98 0.21
C HIS A 59 16.74 -12.11 -1.21
N PRO A 60 17.45 -11.58 -2.22
CA PRO A 60 17.06 -11.80 -3.60
C PRO A 60 17.13 -13.28 -3.96
N TYR A 61 16.21 -13.73 -4.80
CA TYR A 61 16.27 -15.09 -5.29
C TYR A 61 17.51 -15.29 -6.16
N PRO A 62 18.16 -16.46 -6.08
CA PRO A 62 19.21 -16.82 -7.05
C PRO A 62 18.64 -16.80 -8.48
N PRO A 63 19.49 -16.60 -9.50
CA PRO A 63 19.00 -16.49 -10.88
C PRO A 63 18.13 -17.65 -11.34
N GLU A 64 18.45 -18.88 -10.94
CA GLU A 64 17.67 -20.06 -11.33
C GLU A 64 16.27 -20.04 -10.73
N LYS A 65 16.18 -19.71 -9.43
CA LYS A 65 14.90 -19.61 -8.72
C LYS A 65 14.07 -18.46 -9.28
N LEU A 66 14.72 -17.35 -9.58
CA LEU A 66 14.06 -16.18 -10.15
C LEU A 66 13.49 -16.51 -11.53
N ARG A 67 14.24 -17.25 -12.35
CA ARG A 67 13.78 -17.67 -13.67
C ARG A 67 12.58 -18.61 -13.58
N ALA A 68 12.64 -19.58 -12.67
CA ALA A 68 11.52 -20.49 -12.44
C ALA A 68 10.28 -19.74 -11.97
N PHE A 69 10.45 -18.78 -11.08
CA PHE A 69 9.36 -17.93 -10.60
C PHE A 69 8.78 -17.08 -11.73
N SER A 70 9.66 -16.53 -12.58
CA SER A 70 9.25 -15.76 -13.75
C SER A 70 8.39 -16.58 -14.70
N GLN A 71 8.79 -17.82 -14.97
CA GLN A 71 8.01 -18.72 -15.83
C GLN A 71 6.65 -19.03 -15.22
N GLN A 72 6.60 -19.25 -13.91
CA GLN A 72 5.36 -19.50 -13.20
C GLN A 72 4.42 -18.31 -13.31
N LEU A 73 4.93 -17.10 -13.11
CA LEU A 73 4.14 -15.89 -13.24
C LEU A 73 3.66 -15.65 -14.67
N ALA A 74 4.50 -15.97 -15.66
CA ALA A 74 4.11 -15.84 -17.07
C ALA A 74 2.94 -16.76 -17.42
N GLU A 75 2.91 -17.97 -16.85
CA GLU A 75 1.87 -18.96 -17.10
C GLU A 75 0.59 -18.67 -16.32
N GLN A 76 0.72 -18.25 -15.05
CA GLN A 76 -0.40 -18.15 -14.13
C GLN A 76 -0.85 -16.71 -13.87
N GLY A 77 -0.01 -15.72 -14.21
CA GLY A 77 -0.26 -14.32 -13.86
C GLY A 77 0.11 -14.00 -12.43
N ILE A 78 -0.07 -12.74 -12.06
CA ILE A 78 0.18 -12.28 -10.68
C ILE A 78 -1.14 -12.27 -9.93
N TYR A 79 -1.26 -13.11 -8.91
CA TYR A 79 -2.42 -13.16 -8.03
C TYR A 79 -2.25 -12.25 -6.82
N GLU A 80 -1.02 -12.06 -6.35
CA GLU A 80 -0.72 -11.18 -5.24
C GLU A 80 -0.08 -9.91 -5.75
N ARG A 81 -0.61 -8.77 -5.31
CA ARG A 81 -0.05 -7.47 -5.67
C ARG A 81 1.18 -7.19 -4.83
N ILE A 82 2.12 -6.47 -5.40
CA ILE A 82 3.22 -5.91 -4.60
C ILE A 82 2.69 -4.77 -3.75
N ILE A 83 3.36 -4.47 -2.65
CA ILE A 83 3.01 -3.35 -1.77
C ILE A 83 4.08 -2.30 -1.90
N VAL A 84 3.66 -1.08 -2.19
CA VAL A 84 4.57 0.06 -2.39
C VAL A 84 4.04 1.27 -1.65
N ARG A 85 4.93 2.25 -1.40
CA ARG A 85 4.54 3.57 -0.91
C ARG A 85 5.14 4.65 -1.81
N PRO A 86 4.45 5.80 -1.98
CA PRO A 86 5.00 6.89 -2.75
C PRO A 86 6.24 7.46 -2.07
N ILE A 87 7.24 7.84 -2.88
CA ILE A 87 8.39 8.58 -2.39
C ILE A 87 8.07 10.07 -2.50
N PRO A 88 8.18 10.84 -1.38
CA PRO A 88 7.83 12.25 -1.41
C PRO A 88 8.61 13.03 -2.47
N ASN A 89 7.96 13.97 -3.13
CA ASN A 89 8.53 14.84 -4.16
C ASN A 89 9.10 14.07 -5.36
N SER A 90 8.52 12.91 -5.65
CA SER A 90 8.98 12.03 -6.71
C SER A 90 7.79 11.31 -7.33
N GLU A 91 7.94 10.85 -8.55
CA GLU A 91 6.97 9.96 -9.20
C GLU A 91 7.30 8.49 -8.95
N GLN A 92 8.27 8.23 -8.09
CA GLN A 92 8.73 6.88 -7.80
C GLN A 92 8.05 6.32 -6.55
N TYR A 93 8.07 5.00 -6.45
CA TYR A 93 7.47 4.24 -5.35
C TYR A 93 8.52 3.31 -4.76
N GLU A 94 8.55 3.25 -3.44
CA GLU A 94 9.42 2.32 -2.72
C GLU A 94 8.68 0.99 -2.51
N ILE A 95 9.32 -0.13 -2.87
CA ILE A 95 8.73 -1.45 -2.70
C ILE A 95 8.85 -1.85 -1.23
N LEU A 96 7.71 -2.16 -0.60
CA LEU A 96 7.66 -2.67 0.77
C LEU A 96 7.58 -4.19 0.79
N ALA A 97 6.90 -4.78 -0.18
CA ALA A 97 6.78 -6.23 -0.33
C ALA A 97 6.69 -6.58 -1.81
N GLY A 98 7.36 -7.67 -2.20
CA GLY A 98 7.29 -8.17 -3.56
C GLY A 98 8.51 -7.84 -4.43
N HIS A 99 9.69 -7.67 -3.83
CA HIS A 99 10.93 -7.41 -4.58
C HIS A 99 11.21 -8.52 -5.59
N ASN A 100 11.16 -9.78 -5.17
CA ASN A 100 11.41 -10.91 -6.05
C ASN A 100 10.32 -11.05 -7.10
N ARG A 101 9.07 -10.79 -6.73
CA ARG A 101 7.94 -10.80 -7.66
C ARG A 101 8.11 -9.73 -8.73
N THR A 102 8.55 -8.54 -8.34
CA THR A 102 8.83 -7.44 -9.28
C THR A 102 9.91 -7.84 -10.28
N GLU A 103 11.01 -8.41 -9.81
CA GLU A 103 12.09 -8.84 -10.68
C GLU A 103 11.66 -9.99 -11.61
N ALA A 104 10.94 -10.97 -11.06
CA ALA A 104 10.42 -12.07 -11.87
C ALA A 104 9.45 -11.59 -12.94
N TRP A 105 8.58 -10.66 -12.60
CA TRP A 105 7.61 -10.09 -13.53
C TRP A 105 8.27 -9.25 -14.62
N ARG A 106 9.33 -8.52 -14.25
CA ARG A 106 10.15 -7.78 -15.21
C ARG A 106 10.75 -8.71 -16.27
N LEU A 107 11.22 -9.88 -15.86
CA LEU A 107 11.80 -10.88 -16.76
C LEU A 107 10.79 -11.44 -17.76
N THR A 108 9.49 -11.37 -17.46
CA THR A 108 8.46 -11.80 -18.41
C THR A 108 8.24 -10.81 -19.55
N GLY A 109 8.88 -9.65 -19.51
CA GLY A 109 8.75 -8.60 -20.52
C GLY A 109 7.61 -7.61 -20.25
N HIS A 110 6.95 -7.70 -19.11
CA HIS A 110 5.89 -6.74 -18.75
C HIS A 110 6.49 -5.40 -18.34
N SER A 111 5.81 -4.32 -18.70
CA SER A 111 6.22 -2.96 -18.34
C SER A 111 5.50 -2.42 -17.12
N THR A 112 4.38 -3.02 -16.74
CA THR A 112 3.59 -2.63 -15.57
C THR A 112 3.37 -3.83 -14.67
N ILE A 113 3.07 -3.55 -13.39
CA ILE A 113 2.84 -4.59 -12.39
C ILE A 113 1.66 -4.19 -11.50
N PRO A 114 0.77 -5.14 -11.16
CA PRO A 114 -0.29 -4.85 -10.19
C PRO A 114 0.29 -4.52 -8.83
N ALA A 115 -0.14 -3.42 -8.23
CA ALA A 115 0.40 -2.91 -6.99
C ALA A 115 -0.70 -2.42 -6.06
N GLU A 116 -0.42 -2.52 -4.78
CA GLU A 116 -1.18 -1.88 -3.71
C GLU A 116 -0.35 -0.71 -3.20
N VAL A 117 -0.85 0.51 -3.38
CA VAL A 117 -0.18 1.72 -2.93
C VAL A 117 -0.71 2.07 -1.54
N VAL A 118 0.16 2.10 -0.56
CA VAL A 118 -0.20 2.44 0.83
C VAL A 118 0.46 3.75 1.22
N GLU A 119 -0.25 4.54 2.02
CA GLU A 119 0.32 5.69 2.69
C GLU A 119 0.94 5.21 3.99
N ALA A 120 2.25 5.37 4.12
CA ALA A 120 2.97 4.87 5.28
C ALA A 120 4.17 5.76 5.57
N ASP A 121 4.33 6.12 6.84
CA ASP A 121 5.56 6.73 7.30
C ASP A 121 6.68 5.67 7.35
N ASP A 122 7.89 6.08 7.72
CA ASP A 122 9.02 5.17 7.76
C ASP A 122 8.81 4.00 8.72
N ALA A 123 8.26 4.26 9.90
CA ALA A 123 8.00 3.23 10.90
C ALA A 123 7.00 2.19 10.38
N ARG A 124 5.92 2.64 9.75
CA ARG A 124 4.90 1.76 9.18
C ARG A 124 5.47 0.98 7.99
N ALA A 125 6.25 1.64 7.15
CA ALA A 125 6.89 1.00 6.01
C ALA A 125 7.83 -0.11 6.45
N ILE A 126 8.65 0.14 7.45
CA ILE A 126 9.55 -0.87 8.04
C ILE A 126 8.73 -2.03 8.60
N SER A 127 7.65 -1.73 9.32
CA SER A 127 6.78 -2.75 9.89
C SER A 127 6.18 -3.66 8.81
N ILE A 128 5.68 -3.10 7.73
CA ILE A 128 5.12 -3.86 6.61
C ILE A 128 6.21 -4.72 5.95
N ALA A 129 7.37 -4.13 5.67
CA ALA A 129 8.46 -4.83 5.00
C ALA A 129 9.00 -5.99 5.85
N VAL A 130 9.18 -5.78 7.14
CA VAL A 130 9.65 -6.81 8.05
C VAL A 130 8.61 -7.94 8.19
N ALA A 131 7.35 -7.60 8.38
CA ALA A 131 6.29 -8.60 8.56
C ALA A 131 6.17 -9.50 7.32
N THR A 132 6.16 -8.90 6.12
CA THR A 132 6.06 -9.68 4.89
C THR A 132 7.29 -10.52 4.63
N ASN A 133 8.47 -10.01 4.96
CA ASN A 133 9.72 -10.76 4.81
C ASN A 133 9.79 -11.96 5.76
N LEU A 134 9.35 -11.78 7.02
CA LEU A 134 9.29 -12.86 8.00
C LEU A 134 8.30 -13.95 7.60
N LEU A 135 7.12 -13.57 7.13
CA LEU A 135 6.10 -14.51 6.69
C LEU A 135 6.61 -15.40 5.54
N ARG A 136 7.36 -14.82 4.61
CA ARG A 136 7.94 -15.58 3.50
C ARG A 136 9.01 -16.56 3.95
N ARG A 137 9.77 -16.21 4.99
CA ARG A 137 10.76 -17.12 5.56
C ARG A 137 10.13 -18.34 6.22
N GLN A 138 8.92 -18.17 6.76
CA GLN A 138 8.19 -19.27 7.38
C GLN A 138 7.59 -20.21 6.36
N ASP A 139 7.36 -19.76 5.16
CA ASP A 139 6.84 -20.59 4.06
C ASP A 139 7.91 -21.43 3.36
N LEU A 140 9.12 -21.34 3.82
CA LEU A 140 10.23 -22.15 3.37
C LEU A 140 10.38 -23.36 4.32
#